data_b2e691b8102869970b3a586572f91f00
#
_entry.id   b2e691b8102869970b3a586572f91f00
#
_cell.length_a   1.000
_cell.length_b   1.000
_cell.length_c   1.000
_cell.angle_alpha   90.00
_cell.angle_beta   90.00
_cell.angle_gamma   90.00
#
_symmetry.space_group_name_H-M   'P 1'
#
loop_
_entity.id
_entity.type
_entity.pdbx_description
1 polymer ?
#
loop_
_entity_poly.entity_id
_entity_poly.type
_entity_poly.pdbx_seq_one_letter_code
_entity_poly.pdbx_strand_id
1 'polypeptide(L)' 'MAQKEEKIEVEGEVTEALPSTMFRVKLEGGHDVLATISGKMRKHYIRILPGDKVKVELSPYDLTRGRITYRHRS' A
#
# COMPACT_ATOMS: atom_id res chain seq x y z
N MET A 1 -23.17 -19.09 1.32
CA MET A 1 -23.12 -17.64 1.20
C MET A 1 -21.71 -17.14 1.19
N ALA A 2 -21.37 -16.38 0.20
CA ALA A 2 -20.01 -15.89 0.08
C ALA A 2 -19.76 -14.80 1.10
N GLN A 3 -18.69 -14.97 1.84
CA GLN A 3 -18.23 -13.96 2.74
C GLN A 3 -17.41 -12.97 1.96
N LYS A 4 -17.83 -11.76 1.93
CA LYS A 4 -17.00 -10.73 1.37
C LYS A 4 -15.94 -10.37 2.37
N GLU A 5 -14.71 -10.52 1.96
CA GLU A 5 -13.63 -9.98 2.75
C GLU A 5 -13.73 -8.48 2.71
N GLU A 6 -13.84 -7.88 3.85
CA GLU A 6 -13.82 -6.44 3.91
C GLU A 6 -12.39 -5.99 3.74
N LYS A 7 -12.16 -5.27 2.67
CA LYS A 7 -10.85 -4.70 2.42
C LYS A 7 -10.87 -3.26 2.84
N ILE A 8 -9.87 -2.89 3.61
CA ILE A 8 -9.74 -1.53 4.10
C ILE A 8 -8.77 -0.83 3.17
N GLU A 9 -9.28 0.07 2.34
CA GLU A 9 -8.44 0.84 1.44
C GLU A 9 -8.26 2.23 1.98
N VAL A 10 -7.01 2.67 2.08
CA VAL A 10 -6.70 3.98 2.61
C VAL A 10 -5.66 4.65 1.72
N GLU A 11 -5.64 5.96 1.77
CA GLU A 11 -4.66 6.74 1.03
C GLU A 11 -3.45 6.99 1.91
N GLY A 12 -2.29 7.04 1.28
CA GLY A 12 -1.08 7.32 2.00
C GLY A 12 0.01 7.83 1.09
N GLU A 13 1.14 8.16 1.70
CA GLU A 13 2.31 8.65 0.97
C GLU A 13 3.48 7.76 1.32
N VAL A 14 4.21 7.33 0.29
CA VAL A 14 5.41 6.53 0.50
C VAL A 14 6.48 7.41 1.11
N THR A 15 6.99 7.02 2.27
CA THR A 15 8.03 7.77 2.95
C THR A 15 9.41 7.15 2.79
N GLU A 16 9.44 5.84 2.52
CA GLU A 16 10.72 5.16 2.42
C GLU A 16 10.57 3.90 1.58
N ALA A 17 11.55 3.65 0.73
CA ALA A 17 11.63 2.40 -0.02
C ALA A 17 12.59 1.47 0.72
N LEU A 18 12.10 0.28 1.04
CA LEU A 18 12.86 -0.70 1.81
C LEU A 18 13.27 -1.85 0.91
N PRO A 19 14.22 -2.67 1.35
CA PRO A 19 14.59 -3.86 0.57
C PRO A 19 13.41 -4.81 0.38
N SER A 20 13.52 -5.68 -0.60
CA SER A 20 12.54 -6.75 -0.87
C SER A 20 11.18 -6.20 -1.28
N THR A 21 11.17 -5.13 -2.04
CA THR A 21 9.94 -4.51 -2.57
C THR A 21 8.95 -4.11 -1.49
N MET A 22 9.47 -3.76 -0.32
CA MET A 22 8.65 -3.25 0.77
C MET A 22 8.73 -1.73 0.78
N PHE A 23 7.67 -1.12 1.28
CA PHE A 23 7.61 0.33 1.36
C PHE A 23 7.00 0.74 2.68
N ARG A 24 7.53 1.80 3.25
CA ARG A 24 6.91 2.41 4.40
C ARG A 24 5.98 3.50 3.90
N VAL A 25 4.72 3.42 4.29
CA VAL A 25 3.71 4.34 3.84
C VAL A 25 3.09 5.02 5.04
N LYS A 26 3.03 6.34 4.99
CA LYS A 26 2.38 7.11 6.04
C LYS A 26 0.94 7.39 5.60
N LEU A 27 -0.01 6.92 6.36
CA LEU A 27 -1.42 7.10 6.06
C LEU A 27 -1.87 8.50 6.48
N GLU A 28 -3.01 8.91 5.95
CA GLU A 28 -3.53 10.24 6.22
C GLU A 28 -3.75 10.49 7.71
N GLY A 29 -4.03 9.45 8.46
CA GLY A 29 -4.21 9.58 9.90
C GLY A 29 -2.91 9.68 10.67
N GLY A 30 -1.76 9.69 10.00
CA GLY A 30 -0.47 9.73 10.68
C GLY A 30 0.06 8.37 11.06
N HIS A 31 -0.61 7.33 10.65
CA HIS A 31 -0.26 5.96 10.99
C HIS A 31 0.66 5.39 9.91
N ASP A 32 1.76 4.75 10.32
CA ASP A 32 2.69 4.15 9.37
C ASP A 32 2.38 2.68 9.19
N VAL A 33 2.48 2.22 7.94
CA VAL A 33 2.32 0.81 7.64
C VAL A 33 3.45 0.35 6.74
N LEU A 34 3.73 -0.94 6.79
CA LEU A 34 4.63 -1.58 5.85
C LEU A 34 3.79 -2.18 4.73
N ALA A 35 4.10 -1.81 3.51
CA ALA A 35 3.30 -2.24 2.37
C ALA A 35 4.17 -2.93 1.35
N THR A 36 3.61 -3.95 0.71
CA THR A 36 4.24 -4.58 -0.45
C THR A 36 3.54 -4.09 -1.70
N ILE A 37 4.11 -4.39 -2.86
CA ILE A 37 3.47 -4.05 -4.12
C ILE A 37 2.54 -5.20 -4.50
N SER A 38 1.33 -4.87 -4.95
CA SER A 38 0.42 -5.89 -5.42
C SER A 38 0.99 -6.59 -6.65
N GLY A 39 0.53 -7.82 -6.89
CA GLY A 39 1.01 -8.56 -8.06
C GLY A 39 0.68 -7.85 -9.35
N LYS A 40 -0.47 -7.19 -9.42
CA LYS A 40 -0.87 -6.46 -10.60
C LYS A 40 0.11 -5.34 -10.92
N MET A 41 0.52 -4.59 -9.90
CA MET A 41 1.45 -3.49 -10.10
C MET A 41 2.83 -4.00 -10.47
N ARG A 42 3.25 -5.11 -9.87
CA ARG A 42 4.53 -5.71 -10.21
C ARG A 42 4.54 -6.19 -11.66
N LYS A 43 3.44 -6.75 -12.10
CA LYS A 43 3.31 -7.24 -13.47
C LYS A 43 3.44 -6.10 -14.47
N HIS A 44 2.97 -4.92 -14.12
CA HIS A 44 3.03 -3.76 -15.01
C HIS A 44 4.25 -2.89 -14.77
N TYR A 45 5.18 -3.34 -13.94
CA TYR A 45 6.44 -2.64 -13.68
C TYR A 45 6.24 -1.22 -13.19
N ILE A 46 5.23 -1.01 -12.40
CA ILE A 46 4.96 0.31 -11.85
C ILE A 46 6.00 0.60 -10.79
N ARG A 47 6.71 1.71 -10.97
CA ARG A 47 7.76 2.10 -10.05
C ARG A 47 7.20 3.00 -8.97
N ILE A 48 7.56 2.70 -7.73
CA ILE A 48 7.10 3.46 -6.59
C ILE A 48 8.31 4.09 -5.92
N LEU A 49 8.23 5.40 -5.70
CA LEU A 49 9.32 6.17 -5.14
C LEU A 49 8.84 6.89 -3.89
N PRO A 50 9.76 7.23 -2.97
CA PRO A 50 9.37 8.06 -1.83
C PRO A 50 8.72 9.35 -2.31
N GLY A 51 7.64 9.75 -1.64
CA GLY A 51 6.87 10.90 -2.03
C GLY A 51 5.67 10.59 -2.88
N ASP A 52 5.58 9.39 -3.43
CA ASP A 52 4.43 9.02 -4.25
C ASP A 52 3.20 8.83 -3.38
N LYS A 53 2.07 9.27 -3.90
CA LYS A 53 0.78 9.02 -3.25
C LYS A 53 0.25 7.70 -3.75
N VAL A 54 -0.18 6.86 -2.82
CA VAL A 54 -0.60 5.51 -3.14
C VAL A 54 -1.87 5.17 -2.38
N LYS A 55 -2.56 4.17 -2.90
CA LYS A 55 -3.68 3.57 -2.21
C LYS A 55 -3.20 2.24 -1.65
N VAL A 56 -3.44 2.03 -0.37
CA VAL A 56 -2.97 0.84 0.34
C VAL A 56 -4.18 0.06 0.81
N GLU A 57 -4.14 -1.24 0.58
CA GLU A 57 -5.16 -2.15 1.08
C GLU A 57 -4.61 -2.79 2.35
N LEU A 58 -5.26 -2.53 3.47
CA LEU A 58 -4.83 -3.05 4.75
C LEU A 58 -5.51 -4.36 5.06
N SER A 59 -4.80 -5.21 5.78
CA SER A 59 -5.39 -6.43 6.30
C SER A 59 -6.25 -6.08 7.50
N PRO A 60 -7.50 -6.58 7.58
CA PRO A 60 -8.31 -6.36 8.78
C PRO A 60 -7.73 -7.06 10.00
N TYR A 61 -6.82 -8.00 9.79
CA TYR A 61 -6.20 -8.74 10.90
C TYR A 61 -4.92 -8.08 11.38
N ASP A 62 -4.34 -7.19 10.57
CA ASP A 62 -3.09 -6.56 10.95
C ASP A 62 -3.00 -5.22 10.24
N LEU A 63 -3.37 -4.17 10.94
CA LEU A 63 -3.43 -2.83 10.36
C LEU A 63 -2.06 -2.19 10.19
N THR A 64 -1.00 -2.89 10.61
CA THR A 64 0.35 -2.39 10.41
C THR A 64 0.95 -2.84 9.08
N ARG A 65 0.23 -3.70 8.35
CA ARG A 65 0.72 -4.22 7.08
C ARG A 65 -0.35 -4.06 6.01
N GLY A 66 0.12 -3.83 4.80
CA GLY A 66 -0.80 -3.67 3.70
C GLY A 66 -0.13 -3.95 2.38
N ARG A 67 -0.87 -3.66 1.32
CA ARG A 67 -0.41 -3.87 -0.02
C ARG A 67 -0.80 -2.66 -0.84
N ILE A 68 0.18 -2.13 -1.58
CA ILE A 68 -0.08 -1.00 -2.46
C ILE A 68 -0.80 -1.53 -3.70
N THR A 69 -2.01 -1.00 -3.93
CA THR A 69 -2.84 -1.46 -5.04
C THR A 69 -2.95 -0.42 -6.14
N TYR A 70 -2.55 0.81 -5.86
CA TYR A 70 -2.68 1.87 -6.84
C TYR A 70 -1.70 2.99 -6.51
N ARG A 71 -1.12 3.58 -7.54
CA ARG A 71 -0.25 4.73 -7.40
C ARG A 71 -0.90 5.90 -8.12
N HIS A 72 -1.10 6.97 -7.40
CA HIS A 72 -1.68 8.18 -7.99
C HIS A 72 -0.62 8.91 -8.78
N ARG A 73 -1.01 9.40 -9.92
CA ARG A 73 -0.13 10.25 -10.69
C ARG A 73 -0.31 11.69 -10.22
N SER A 74 0.79 12.33 -10.03
CA SER A 74 0.75 13.75 -9.65
C SER A 74 0.89 14.63 -10.88
#